data_1c754a69736005de8f816f02acea38f0
#
_entry.id   1c754a69736005de8f816f02acea38f0
#
_cell.length_a   1.000
_cell.length_b   1.000
_cell.length_c   1.000
_cell.angle_alpha   90.00
_cell.angle_beta   90.00
_cell.angle_gamma   90.00
#
_symmetry.space_group_name_H-M   'P 1'
#
loop_
_entity.id
_entity.type
_entity.pdbx_description
1 polymer ?
#
loop_
_entity_poly.entity_id
_entity_poly.type
_entity_poly.pdbx_seq_one_letter_code
_entity_poly.pdbx_strand_id
1 'polypeptide(L)'
;MIYELRTYHCMPGRLPALLKRFETTTVRLFEKHGIRQLGFWTVAIGESNQDLIYILQWESLAEREKCFGEFQKDPEWIEARRKSEEAGPIVASIANSILTPAAFSAAK
;
A
#
# COMPACT_ATOMS: atom_id res chain seq x y z
N MET A 1 -12.78 13.76 4.69
CA MET A 1 -11.66 12.90 4.26
C MET A 1 -11.62 11.64 5.10
N ILE A 2 -11.31 10.52 4.47
CA ILE A 2 -11.12 9.25 5.16
C ILE A 2 -9.70 8.75 4.88
N TYR A 3 -9.24 7.82 5.71
CA TYR A 3 -7.89 7.27 5.62
C TYR A 3 -7.97 5.76 5.53
N GLU A 4 -7.01 5.16 4.87
CA GLU A 4 -6.92 3.72 4.79
C GLU A 4 -5.58 3.27 5.33
N LEU A 5 -5.62 2.51 6.43
CA LEU A 5 -4.44 1.87 7.01
C LEU A 5 -4.28 0.52 6.35
N ARG A 6 -3.12 0.29 5.74
CA ARG A 6 -2.82 -0.97 5.07
C ARG A 6 -1.56 -1.58 5.67
N THR A 7 -1.64 -2.87 5.96
CA THR A 7 -0.49 -3.64 6.46
C THR A 7 -0.27 -4.82 5.54
N TYR A 8 0.90 -4.88 4.95
CA TYR A 8 1.33 -6.01 4.13
C TYR A 8 2.19 -6.92 4.99
N HIS A 9 1.73 -8.15 5.18
CA HIS A 9 2.48 -9.20 5.86
C HIS A 9 3.24 -9.99 4.81
N CYS A 10 4.57 -9.82 4.76
CA CYS A 10 5.38 -10.47 3.74
C CYS A 10 5.72 -11.91 4.13
N MET A 11 5.98 -12.72 3.12
CA MET A 11 6.61 -14.02 3.33
C MET A 11 7.99 -13.80 3.96
N PRO A 12 8.49 -14.78 4.75
CA PRO A 12 9.79 -14.62 5.42
C PRO A 12 10.89 -14.21 4.44
N GLY A 13 11.62 -13.14 4.79
CA GLY A 13 12.73 -12.63 4.00
C GLY A 13 12.34 -11.84 2.75
N ARG A 14 11.05 -11.62 2.50
CA ARG A 14 10.60 -10.96 1.26
C ARG A 14 10.31 -9.47 1.41
N LEU A 15 10.44 -8.90 2.60
CA LEU A 15 10.22 -7.46 2.78
C LEU A 15 11.13 -6.60 1.88
N PRO A 16 12.44 -6.88 1.76
CA PRO A 16 13.29 -6.08 0.87
C PRO A 16 12.79 -6.04 -0.58
N ALA A 17 12.26 -7.15 -1.08
CA ALA A 17 11.70 -7.20 -2.43
C ALA A 17 10.44 -6.34 -2.56
N LEU A 18 9.59 -6.32 -1.52
CA LEU A 18 8.40 -5.48 -1.49
C LEU A 18 8.78 -4.00 -1.46
N LEU A 19 9.74 -3.63 -0.62
CA LEU A 19 10.21 -2.24 -0.52
C LEU A 19 10.76 -1.76 -1.86
N LYS A 20 11.53 -2.60 -2.55
CA LYS A 20 12.06 -2.27 -3.87
C LYS A 20 10.93 -2.04 -4.88
N ARG A 21 9.91 -2.90 -4.87
CA ARG A 21 8.76 -2.77 -5.78
C ARG A 21 8.02 -1.44 -5.54
N PHE A 22 7.79 -1.08 -4.27
CA PHE A 22 7.16 0.20 -3.94
C PHE A 22 8.01 1.39 -4.38
N GLU A 23 9.30 1.35 -4.06
CA GLU A 23 10.22 2.44 -4.38
C GLU A 23 10.35 2.67 -5.88
N THR A 24 10.46 1.61 -6.66
CA THR A 24 10.73 1.72 -8.11
C THR A 24 9.47 1.86 -8.95
N THR A 25 8.34 1.38 -8.51
CA THR A 25 7.14 1.28 -9.34
C THR A 25 5.86 1.75 -8.66
N THR A 26 5.51 1.16 -7.51
CA THR A 26 4.17 1.33 -6.92
C THR A 26 3.87 2.78 -6.55
N VAL A 27 4.81 3.47 -5.89
CA VAL A 27 4.61 4.87 -5.46
C VAL A 27 4.36 5.77 -6.67
N ARG A 28 5.14 5.60 -7.73
CA ARG A 28 4.97 6.38 -8.96
C ARG A 28 3.60 6.12 -9.59
N LEU A 29 3.16 4.86 -9.63
CA LEU A 29 1.85 4.52 -10.18
C LEU A 29 0.69 4.99 -9.28
N PHE A 30 0.89 5.02 -7.96
CA PHE A 30 -0.08 5.65 -7.07
C PHE A 30 -0.29 7.12 -7.45
N GLU A 31 0.80 7.87 -7.65
CA GLU A 31 0.71 9.25 -8.09
C GLU A 31 -0.03 9.38 -9.42
N LYS A 32 0.31 8.54 -10.38
CA LYS A 32 -0.34 8.52 -11.70
C LYS A 32 -1.86 8.37 -11.61
N HIS A 33 -2.32 7.54 -10.68
CA HIS A 33 -3.74 7.23 -10.53
C HIS A 33 -4.45 8.05 -9.45
N GLY A 34 -3.80 9.10 -8.93
CA GLY A 34 -4.42 9.97 -7.95
C GLY A 34 -4.57 9.35 -6.56
N ILE A 35 -3.79 8.32 -6.26
CA ILE A 35 -3.79 7.66 -4.95
C ILE A 35 -2.78 8.40 -4.06
N ARG A 36 -3.28 9.11 -3.06
CA ARG A 36 -2.46 9.93 -2.17
C ARG A 36 -2.04 9.13 -0.95
N GLN A 37 -0.74 9.11 -0.66
CA GLN A 37 -0.21 8.43 0.52
C GLN A 37 0.21 9.45 1.58
N LEU A 38 -0.02 9.08 2.84
CA LEU A 38 0.41 9.88 3.98
C LEU A 38 1.82 9.51 4.41
N GLY A 39 2.18 8.26 4.27
CA GLY A 39 3.50 7.78 4.63
C GLY A 39 3.56 6.26 4.60
N PHE A 40 4.81 5.76 4.61
CA PHE A 40 5.12 4.34 4.65
C PHE A 40 6.07 4.06 5.80
N TRP A 41 5.84 2.96 6.51
CA TRP A 41 6.66 2.58 7.66
C TRP A 41 7.00 1.11 7.63
N THR A 42 8.19 0.77 8.10
CA THR A 42 8.55 -0.59 8.45
C THR A 42 8.56 -0.70 9.97
N VAL A 43 8.52 -1.92 10.48
CA VAL A 43 8.45 -2.15 11.93
C VAL A 43 9.85 -2.28 12.50
N ALA A 44 10.28 -1.28 13.28
CA ALA A 44 11.58 -1.34 13.97
C ALA A 44 11.52 -2.27 15.17
N ILE A 45 10.45 -2.16 15.97
CA ILE A 45 10.19 -3.05 17.10
C ILE A 45 8.70 -3.35 17.11
N GLY A 46 8.35 -4.63 17.03
CA GLY A 46 6.96 -5.05 16.99
C GLY A 46 6.81 -6.53 16.73
N GLU A 47 5.59 -6.93 16.42
CA GLU A 47 5.22 -8.34 16.26
C GLU A 47 5.93 -8.99 15.08
N SER A 48 6.07 -8.27 13.97
CA SER A 48 6.75 -8.79 12.79
C SER A 48 7.58 -7.71 12.11
N ASN A 49 8.85 -8.03 11.86
CA ASN A 49 9.74 -7.14 11.08
C ASN A 49 9.65 -7.38 9.57
N GLN A 50 8.69 -8.20 9.13
CA GLN A 50 8.44 -8.45 7.70
C GLN A 50 7.18 -7.73 7.22
N ASP A 51 6.74 -6.70 7.94
CA ASP A 51 5.55 -5.94 7.59
C ASP A 51 5.91 -4.58 6.97
N LEU A 52 5.13 -4.18 5.99
CA LEU A 52 5.10 -2.81 5.48
C LEU A 52 3.75 -2.21 5.83
N ILE A 53 3.78 -1.05 6.50
CA ILE A 53 2.57 -0.35 6.92
C ILE A 53 2.50 0.98 6.21
N TYR A 54 1.34 1.32 5.64
CA TYR A 54 1.17 2.65 5.06
C TYR A 54 -0.27 3.13 5.17
N ILE A 55 -0.45 4.44 5.00
CA ILE A 55 -1.74 5.10 5.12
C ILE A 55 -2.01 5.87 3.84
N LEU A 56 -3.18 5.65 3.25
CA LEU A 56 -3.67 6.38 2.09
C LEU A 56 -4.77 7.35 2.51
N GLN A 57 -4.92 8.42 1.75
CA GLN A 57 -5.95 9.45 1.96
C GLN A 57 -6.96 9.41 0.82
N TRP A 58 -8.24 9.45 1.16
CA TRP A 58 -9.33 9.45 0.19
C TRP A 58 -10.34 10.52 0.52
N GLU A 59 -10.89 11.16 -0.51
CA GLU A 59 -12.05 12.05 -0.32
C GLU A 59 -13.29 11.24 0.06
N SER A 60 -13.43 10.04 -0.51
CA SER A 60 -14.59 9.18 -0.32
C SER A 60 -14.26 7.74 -0.69
N LEU A 61 -15.14 6.81 -0.31
CA LEU A 61 -15.02 5.42 -0.74
C LEU A 61 -15.19 5.29 -2.27
N ALA A 62 -15.99 6.16 -2.88
CA ALA A 62 -16.16 6.15 -4.33
C ALA A 62 -14.85 6.50 -5.04
N GLU A 63 -14.11 7.50 -4.55
CA GLU A 63 -12.80 7.84 -5.08
C GLU A 63 -11.82 6.67 -4.94
N ARG A 64 -11.85 6.03 -3.78
CA ARG A 64 -11.00 4.85 -3.52
C ARG A 64 -11.25 3.75 -4.54
N GLU A 65 -12.51 3.39 -4.75
CA GLU A 65 -12.87 2.34 -5.71
C GLU A 65 -12.41 2.66 -7.12
N LYS A 66 -12.64 3.89 -7.55
CA LYS A 66 -12.25 4.35 -8.88
C LYS A 66 -10.74 4.29 -9.05
N CYS A 67 -9.99 4.91 -8.16
CA CYS A 67 -8.54 5.04 -8.30
C CYS A 67 -7.83 3.70 -8.14
N PHE A 68 -8.22 2.89 -7.16
CA PHE A 68 -7.64 1.56 -7.00
C PHE A 68 -8.01 0.63 -8.15
N GLY A 69 -9.25 0.70 -8.63
CA GLY A 69 -9.67 -0.09 -9.78
C GLY A 69 -8.85 0.20 -11.02
N GLU A 70 -8.60 1.46 -11.30
CA GLU A 70 -7.76 1.88 -12.44
C GLU A 70 -6.31 1.45 -12.24
N PHE A 71 -5.77 1.60 -11.03
CA PHE A 71 -4.42 1.17 -10.70
C PHE A 71 -4.24 -0.33 -10.93
N GLN A 72 -5.18 -1.15 -10.44
CA GLN A 72 -5.10 -2.60 -10.56
C GLN A 72 -5.17 -3.10 -11.99
N LYS A 73 -5.74 -2.30 -12.88
CA LYS A 73 -5.85 -2.62 -14.31
C LYS A 73 -4.67 -2.06 -15.13
N ASP A 74 -3.82 -1.26 -14.52
CA ASP A 74 -2.70 -0.66 -15.24
C ASP A 74 -1.72 -1.75 -15.70
N PRO A 75 -1.45 -1.88 -17.01
CA PRO A 75 -0.54 -2.89 -17.53
C PRO A 75 0.86 -2.81 -16.92
N GLU A 76 1.32 -1.61 -16.61
CA GLU A 76 2.64 -1.42 -15.98
C GLU A 76 2.67 -2.02 -14.58
N TRP A 77 1.58 -1.84 -13.81
CA TRP A 77 1.46 -2.45 -12.49
C TRP A 77 1.42 -3.99 -12.57
N ILE A 78 0.60 -4.51 -13.48
CA ILE A 78 0.44 -5.95 -13.67
C ILE A 78 1.79 -6.59 -14.00
N GLU A 79 2.55 -5.98 -14.91
CA GLU A 79 3.87 -6.50 -15.31
C GLU A 79 4.90 -6.38 -14.19
N ALA A 80 4.93 -5.24 -13.49
CA ALA A 80 5.86 -5.04 -12.39
C ALA A 80 5.61 -6.04 -11.26
N ARG A 81 4.34 -6.28 -10.93
CA ARG A 81 3.97 -7.25 -9.92
C ARG A 81 4.40 -8.66 -10.33
N ARG A 82 4.11 -9.04 -11.56
CA ARG A 82 4.50 -10.35 -12.09
C ARG A 82 6.01 -10.56 -12.02
N LYS A 83 6.78 -9.58 -12.49
CA LYS A 83 8.24 -9.63 -12.47
C LYS A 83 8.79 -9.76 -11.06
N SER A 84 8.25 -9.00 -10.12
CA SER A 84 8.72 -9.00 -8.74
C SER A 84 8.47 -10.33 -8.02
N GLU A 85 7.55 -11.13 -8.53
CA GLU A 85 7.18 -12.41 -7.93
C GLU A 85 7.76 -13.62 -8.66
N GLU A 86 8.66 -13.42 -9.64
CA GLU A 86 9.30 -14.52 -10.36
C GLU A 86 10.03 -15.50 -9.43
N ALA A 87 10.64 -14.97 -8.36
CA ALA A 87 11.36 -15.79 -7.38
C ALA A 87 10.43 -16.34 -6.28
N GLY A 88 9.13 -16.13 -6.40
CA GLY A 88 8.13 -16.59 -5.44
C GLY A 88 7.26 -15.45 -4.91
N PRO A 89 6.21 -15.78 -4.17
CA PRO A 89 5.31 -14.77 -3.62
C PRO A 89 6.02 -13.87 -2.62
N ILE A 90 5.66 -12.60 -2.61
CA ILE A 90 6.22 -11.61 -1.69
C ILE A 90 5.28 -11.42 -0.50
N VAL A 91 3.99 -11.22 -0.76
CA VAL A 91 3.01 -10.88 0.27
C VAL A 91 2.22 -12.13 0.65
N ALA A 92 2.23 -12.44 1.97
CA ALA A 92 1.44 -13.54 2.50
C ALA A 92 -0.01 -13.14 2.68
N SER A 93 -0.25 -11.92 3.20
CA SER A 93 -1.60 -11.41 3.45
C SER A 93 -1.57 -9.89 3.56
N ILE A 94 -2.74 -9.30 3.39
CA ILE A 94 -2.93 -7.85 3.53
C ILE A 94 -4.10 -7.62 4.49
N ALA A 95 -3.86 -6.78 5.50
CA ALA A 95 -4.91 -6.28 6.37
C ALA A 95 -5.14 -4.80 6.05
N ASN A 96 -6.40 -4.37 6.04
CA ASN A 96 -6.69 -2.95 5.84
C ASN A 96 -7.90 -2.51 6.66
N SER A 97 -7.91 -1.22 6.99
CA SER A 97 -9.00 -0.59 7.74
C SER A 97 -9.27 0.79 7.15
N ILE A 98 -10.54 1.13 7.02
CA ILE A 98 -10.96 2.48 6.64
C ILE A 98 -11.22 3.25 7.94
N LEU A 99 -10.57 4.39 8.08
CA LEU A 99 -10.57 5.18 9.30
C LEU A 99 -11.25 6.52 9.06
N THR A 100 -12.12 6.92 9.97
CA THR A 100 -12.70 8.26 9.98
C THR A 100 -12.04 9.04 11.10
N PRO A 101 -11.46 10.23 10.84
CA PRO A 101 -10.80 11.00 11.89
C PRO A 101 -11.77 11.37 13.00
N ALA A 102 -11.32 11.27 14.26
CA ALA A 102 -12.08 11.79 15.39
C ALA A 102 -12.14 13.32 15.31
N ALA A 103 -13.16 13.92 15.88
CA ALA A 103 -13.37 15.36 15.80
C ALA A 103 -12.18 16.17 16.33
N PHE A 104 -11.44 15.62 17.29
CA PHE A 104 -10.27 16.28 17.90
C PHE A 104 -8.94 15.87 17.24
N SER A 105 -8.97 15.07 16.17
CA SER A 105 -7.76 14.61 15.50
C SER A 105 -7.07 15.77 14.78
N ALA A 106 -5.73 15.80 14.83
CA ALA A 106 -4.95 16.75 14.04
C ALA A 106 -5.06 16.42 12.55
N ALA A 107 -5.09 15.14 12.19
CA ALA A 107 -5.37 14.70 10.82
C ALA A 107 -6.88 14.68 10.59
N LYS A 108 -7.32 15.29 9.50
CA LYS A 108 -8.74 15.42 9.19
C LYS A 108 -9.06 14.89 7.79
#